data_03d196b1de11994ac2c18ed4f7fc4d35
#
_entry.id   03d196b1de11994ac2c18ed4f7fc4d35
#
_cell.length_a   1.000
_cell.length_b   1.000
_cell.length_c   1.000
_cell.angle_alpha   90.00
_cell.angle_beta   90.00
_cell.angle_gamma   90.00
#
_symmetry.space_group_name_H-M   'P 1'
#
loop_
_entity.id
_entity.type
_entity.pdbx_description
1 polymer ?
#
loop_
_entity_poly.entity_id
_entity_poly.type
_entity_poly.pdbx_seq_one_letter_code
_entity_poly.pdbx_strand_id
1 'polypeptide(L)'
;MLTQIYEVSDPVEASAISRIGVDHVGVLVGDGQFPREQTLGAAEGIAAAILPPAKFSALFLTHDVNLIETWARKLRPYIVHLGAAPELLVPPRVLKLKQNLAGSLIMRSVPVSGEESIELAKTYDRIADFLLLDSYKPSDRQIGALGITHDWSISRRIVESVRIPAILAGGLGPENVADAIRQVRPAGVDSKTKTDRSGSHTKDLELVRRFHAAARAARQVPGVLTQHSQ
;
A
#
# COMPACT_ATOMS: atom_id res chain seq x y z
N MET A 1 -13.55 0.92 -5.27
CA MET A 1 -12.47 1.43 -4.41
C MET A 1 -11.76 0.22 -3.84
N LEU A 2 -10.47 0.04 -4.11
CA LEU A 2 -9.67 -0.98 -3.46
C LEU A 2 -9.37 -0.56 -2.03
N THR A 3 -9.36 -1.51 -1.11
CA THR A 3 -8.93 -1.33 0.28
C THR A 3 -7.79 -2.27 0.61
N GLN A 4 -6.82 -1.78 1.35
CA GLN A 4 -5.58 -2.46 1.66
C GLN A 4 -5.24 -2.31 3.14
N ILE A 5 -4.83 -3.38 3.80
CA ILE A 5 -4.38 -3.36 5.20
C ILE A 5 -2.99 -3.96 5.27
N TYR A 6 -2.02 -3.20 5.75
CA TYR A 6 -0.62 -3.61 5.83
C TYR A 6 -0.12 -3.97 7.23
N GLU A 7 1.02 -4.67 7.22
CA GLU A 7 1.70 -5.24 8.38
C GLU A 7 0.81 -6.18 9.20
N VAL A 8 0.06 -7.02 8.49
CA VAL A 8 -0.61 -8.17 9.11
C VAL A 8 0.45 -9.20 9.48
N SER A 9 0.46 -9.65 10.73
CA SER A 9 1.54 -10.46 11.31
C SER A 9 1.12 -11.82 11.86
N ASP A 10 -0.16 -12.14 11.72
CA ASP A 10 -0.75 -13.37 12.28
C ASP A 10 -1.76 -14.01 11.31
N PRO A 11 -1.77 -15.35 11.14
CA PRO A 11 -2.71 -16.04 10.25
C PRO A 11 -4.20 -15.87 10.64
N VAL A 12 -4.51 -15.79 11.93
CA VAL A 12 -5.90 -15.58 12.40
C VAL A 12 -6.37 -14.19 12.03
N GLU A 13 -5.50 -13.19 12.21
CA GLU A 13 -5.73 -11.81 11.80
C GLU A 13 -5.94 -11.70 10.29
N ALA A 14 -5.09 -12.34 9.47
CA ALA A 14 -5.21 -12.35 8.00
C ALA A 14 -6.54 -12.93 7.54
N SER A 15 -6.97 -14.05 8.13
CA SER A 15 -8.27 -14.68 7.86
C SER A 15 -9.43 -13.76 8.25
N ALA A 16 -9.36 -13.11 9.42
CA ALA A 16 -10.40 -12.20 9.90
C ALA A 16 -10.53 -10.96 9.01
N ILE A 17 -9.43 -10.36 8.59
CA ILE A 17 -9.39 -9.21 7.66
C ILE A 17 -9.97 -9.60 6.30
N SER A 18 -9.63 -10.77 5.79
CA SER A 18 -10.20 -11.29 4.53
C SER A 18 -11.73 -11.40 4.60
N ARG A 19 -12.28 -11.87 5.73
CA ARG A 19 -13.75 -11.96 5.94
C ARG A 19 -14.44 -10.61 6.04
N ILE A 20 -13.73 -9.54 6.40
CA ILE A 20 -14.28 -8.17 6.36
C ILE A 20 -14.51 -7.72 4.90
N GLY A 21 -13.79 -8.30 3.95
CA GLY A 21 -13.90 -7.97 2.52
C GLY A 21 -12.81 -7.00 2.03
N VAL A 22 -11.72 -6.86 2.79
CA VAL A 22 -10.53 -6.11 2.36
C VAL A 22 -9.94 -6.77 1.11
N ASP A 23 -9.56 -5.95 0.12
CA ASP A 23 -9.10 -6.47 -1.18
C ASP A 23 -7.66 -6.99 -1.13
N HIS A 24 -6.76 -6.29 -0.41
CA HIS A 24 -5.36 -6.69 -0.28
C HIS A 24 -4.94 -6.78 1.19
N VAL A 25 -4.36 -7.91 1.55
CA VAL A 25 -3.75 -8.16 2.87
C VAL A 25 -2.25 -8.12 2.71
N GLY A 26 -1.61 -7.12 3.30
CA GLY A 26 -0.19 -6.84 3.18
C GLY A 26 0.62 -7.35 4.37
N VAL A 27 1.70 -8.06 4.07
CA VAL A 27 2.67 -8.59 5.05
C VAL A 27 4.03 -7.97 4.78
N LEU A 28 4.66 -7.42 5.80
CA LEU A 28 6.04 -6.98 5.72
C LEU A 28 6.95 -8.19 5.85
N VAL A 29 7.77 -8.47 4.83
CA VAL A 29 8.61 -9.66 4.75
C VAL A 29 10.07 -9.30 4.59
N GLY A 30 10.96 -10.01 5.31
CA GLY A 30 12.39 -9.75 5.25
C GLY A 30 13.18 -10.66 6.19
N ASP A 31 14.49 -10.48 6.18
CA ASP A 31 15.48 -11.29 6.91
C ASP A 31 15.81 -10.73 8.30
N GLY A 32 15.04 -9.79 8.80
CA GLY A 32 15.20 -9.17 10.13
C GLY A 32 16.02 -7.88 10.11
N GLN A 33 16.30 -7.30 8.94
CA GLN A 33 16.98 -6.00 8.86
C GLN A 33 16.10 -4.84 9.31
N PHE A 34 14.76 -4.98 9.16
CA PHE A 34 13.80 -3.97 9.59
C PHE A 34 12.89 -4.53 10.70
N PRO A 35 12.46 -3.66 11.62
CA PRO A 35 11.52 -4.07 12.67
C PRO A 35 10.23 -4.66 12.09
N ARG A 36 9.72 -5.69 12.72
CA ARG A 36 8.44 -6.36 12.39
C ARG A 36 8.41 -7.15 11.08
N GLU A 37 9.54 -7.30 10.40
CA GLU A 37 9.62 -8.20 9.25
C GLU A 37 9.22 -9.62 9.66
N GLN A 38 8.38 -10.24 8.85
CA GLN A 38 8.03 -11.64 8.97
C GLN A 38 9.06 -12.48 8.24
N THR A 39 9.52 -13.55 8.88
CA THR A 39 10.36 -14.55 8.22
C THR A 39 9.60 -15.21 7.07
N LEU A 40 10.33 -15.86 6.15
CA LEU A 40 9.71 -16.56 5.02
C LEU A 40 8.64 -17.55 5.48
N GLY A 41 8.94 -18.41 6.47
CA GLY A 41 7.99 -19.40 6.96
C GLY A 41 6.76 -18.79 7.66
N ALA A 42 6.94 -17.70 8.42
CA ALA A 42 5.81 -16.98 9.00
C ALA A 42 4.93 -16.35 7.92
N ALA A 43 5.54 -15.73 6.90
CA ALA A 43 4.82 -15.13 5.78
C ALA A 43 4.04 -16.18 4.95
N GLU A 44 4.59 -17.39 4.75
CA GLU A 44 3.88 -18.51 4.12
C GLU A 44 2.63 -18.90 4.91
N GLY A 45 2.72 -19.00 6.24
CA GLY A 45 1.59 -19.31 7.11
C GLY A 45 0.50 -18.23 7.06
N ILE A 46 0.88 -16.95 7.05
CA ILE A 46 -0.05 -15.81 6.94
C ILE A 46 -0.72 -15.83 5.55
N ALA A 47 0.07 -15.99 4.48
CA ALA A 47 -0.44 -16.03 3.11
C ALA A 47 -1.46 -17.16 2.90
N ALA A 48 -1.20 -18.35 3.46
CA ALA A 48 -2.11 -19.50 3.39
C ALA A 48 -3.45 -19.26 4.12
N ALA A 49 -3.51 -18.35 5.09
CA ALA A 49 -4.70 -17.99 5.83
C ALA A 49 -5.56 -16.90 5.19
N ILE A 50 -5.06 -16.24 4.14
CA ILE A 50 -5.81 -15.22 3.39
C ILE A 50 -6.90 -15.90 2.56
N LEU A 51 -8.14 -15.50 2.78
CA LEU A 51 -9.31 -16.10 2.12
C LEU A 51 -9.71 -15.31 0.87
N PRO A 52 -10.04 -15.99 -0.25
CA PRO A 52 -10.59 -15.32 -1.42
C PRO A 52 -11.89 -14.54 -1.08
N PRO A 53 -12.15 -13.39 -1.75
CA PRO A 53 -11.41 -12.84 -2.89
C PRO A 53 -10.17 -11.99 -2.51
N ALA A 54 -9.86 -11.81 -1.22
CA ALA A 54 -8.70 -11.05 -0.78
C ALA A 54 -7.39 -11.61 -1.39
N LYS A 55 -6.43 -10.73 -1.64
CA LYS A 55 -5.15 -11.05 -2.27
C LYS A 55 -3.98 -10.77 -1.33
N PHE A 56 -3.00 -11.65 -1.37
CA PHE A 56 -1.75 -11.49 -0.63
C PHE A 56 -0.83 -10.47 -1.29
N SER A 57 -0.35 -9.49 -0.53
CA SER A 57 0.70 -8.55 -0.92
C SER A 57 1.92 -8.69 -0.03
N ALA A 58 3.09 -8.93 -0.60
CA ALA A 58 4.36 -9.01 0.12
C ALA A 58 5.12 -7.69 0.01
N LEU A 59 5.28 -6.97 1.11
CA LEU A 59 6.06 -5.74 1.20
C LEU A 59 7.51 -6.06 1.53
N PHE A 60 8.43 -5.54 0.72
CA PHE A 60 9.87 -5.59 0.94
C PHE A 60 10.41 -4.18 1.17
N LEU A 61 11.06 -3.95 2.31
CA LEU A 61 11.78 -2.69 2.60
C LEU A 61 13.24 -2.75 2.16
N THR A 62 13.78 -3.95 1.94
CA THR A 62 15.12 -4.15 1.42
C THR A 62 15.24 -3.71 -0.05
N HIS A 63 16.43 -3.32 -0.46
CA HIS A 63 16.82 -3.09 -1.86
C HIS A 63 17.64 -4.24 -2.47
N ASP A 64 17.81 -5.33 -1.74
CA ASP A 64 18.44 -6.55 -2.25
C ASP A 64 17.51 -7.29 -3.21
N VAL A 65 17.75 -7.11 -4.50
CA VAL A 65 16.94 -7.72 -5.57
C VAL A 65 16.96 -9.25 -5.54
N ASN A 66 18.07 -9.87 -5.09
CA ASN A 66 18.19 -11.33 -5.03
C ASN A 66 17.30 -11.89 -3.93
N LEU A 67 17.27 -11.24 -2.76
CA LEU A 67 16.38 -11.59 -1.67
C LEU A 67 14.92 -11.44 -2.11
N ILE A 68 14.56 -10.29 -2.69
CA ILE A 68 13.20 -10.01 -3.20
C ILE A 68 12.76 -11.10 -4.19
N GLU A 69 13.58 -11.40 -5.21
CA GLU A 69 13.26 -12.43 -6.22
C GLU A 69 13.10 -13.82 -5.59
N THR A 70 14.05 -14.20 -4.73
CA THR A 70 14.05 -15.52 -4.09
C THR A 70 12.79 -15.74 -3.26
N TRP A 71 12.41 -14.75 -2.45
CA TRP A 71 11.26 -14.87 -1.56
C TRP A 71 9.94 -14.68 -2.31
N ALA A 72 9.87 -13.77 -3.26
CA ALA A 72 8.68 -13.61 -4.09
C ALA A 72 8.35 -14.87 -4.91
N ARG A 73 9.38 -15.59 -5.43
CA ARG A 73 9.18 -16.87 -6.11
C ARG A 73 8.62 -17.97 -5.21
N LYS A 74 9.00 -17.98 -3.93
CA LYS A 74 8.48 -18.95 -2.93
C LYS A 74 7.09 -18.57 -2.47
N LEU A 75 6.88 -17.32 -2.07
CA LEU A 75 5.62 -16.82 -1.52
C LEU A 75 4.51 -16.67 -2.58
N ARG A 76 4.88 -16.46 -3.84
CA ARG A 76 3.96 -16.21 -4.97
C ARG A 76 2.86 -15.18 -4.65
N PRO A 77 3.23 -13.99 -4.14
CA PRO A 77 2.23 -12.98 -3.80
C PRO A 77 1.52 -12.49 -5.06
N TYR A 78 0.29 -12.04 -4.91
CA TYR A 78 -0.42 -11.33 -5.98
C TYR A 78 0.28 -9.99 -6.30
N ILE A 79 0.77 -9.30 -5.26
CA ILE A 79 1.55 -8.07 -5.38
C ILE A 79 2.89 -8.23 -4.67
N VAL A 80 3.99 -7.94 -5.39
CA VAL A 80 5.30 -7.63 -4.82
C VAL A 80 5.37 -6.13 -4.61
N HIS A 81 5.30 -5.69 -3.35
CA HIS A 81 5.36 -4.28 -2.99
C HIS A 81 6.79 -3.88 -2.63
N LEU A 82 7.32 -2.90 -3.33
CA LEU A 82 8.68 -2.41 -3.21
C LEU A 82 8.69 -1.10 -2.41
N GLY A 83 9.02 -1.19 -1.11
CA GLY A 83 9.01 -0.09 -0.15
C GLY A 83 10.36 0.58 0.08
N ALA A 84 11.47 0.05 -0.46
CA ALA A 84 12.79 0.67 -0.34
C ALA A 84 12.81 2.08 -0.94
N ALA A 85 13.67 2.96 -0.41
CA ALA A 85 13.86 4.31 -0.93
C ALA A 85 14.20 4.29 -2.44
N PRO A 86 13.71 5.26 -3.25
CA PRO A 86 13.92 5.29 -4.70
C PRO A 86 15.38 5.31 -5.12
N GLU A 87 16.23 5.92 -4.31
CA GLU A 87 17.67 6.04 -4.53
C GLU A 87 18.39 4.68 -4.39
N LEU A 88 17.86 3.79 -3.56
CA LEU A 88 18.42 2.45 -3.32
C LEU A 88 17.88 1.42 -4.31
N LEU A 89 16.59 1.54 -4.69
CA LEU A 89 15.95 0.65 -5.66
C LEU A 89 15.48 1.44 -6.88
N VAL A 90 16.44 1.74 -7.74
CA VAL A 90 16.27 2.60 -8.93
C VAL A 90 15.42 1.94 -10.02
N PRO A 91 14.80 2.74 -10.93
CA PRO A 91 13.86 2.24 -11.96
C PRO A 91 14.35 1.05 -12.78
N PRO A 92 15.60 0.97 -13.26
CA PRO A 92 16.09 -0.20 -14.01
C PRO A 92 16.04 -1.50 -13.20
N ARG A 93 16.28 -1.45 -11.87
CA ARG A 93 16.20 -2.62 -10.99
C ARG A 93 14.74 -3.05 -10.80
N VAL A 94 13.82 -2.09 -10.66
CA VAL A 94 12.38 -2.38 -10.58
C VAL A 94 11.87 -3.03 -11.86
N LEU A 95 12.29 -2.52 -13.03
CA LEU A 95 11.93 -3.11 -14.33
C LEU A 95 12.44 -4.56 -14.44
N LYS A 96 13.67 -4.82 -14.01
CA LYS A 96 14.23 -6.18 -13.98
C LYS A 96 13.43 -7.11 -13.06
N LEU A 97 13.07 -6.65 -11.85
CA LEU A 97 12.22 -7.41 -10.93
C LEU A 97 10.87 -7.75 -11.59
N LYS A 98 10.21 -6.78 -12.24
CA LYS A 98 8.96 -7.01 -12.97
C LYS A 98 9.10 -8.10 -14.03
N GLN A 99 10.16 -8.07 -14.83
CA GLN A 99 10.43 -9.07 -15.86
C GLN A 99 10.66 -10.47 -15.26
N ASN A 100 11.40 -10.54 -14.15
CA ASN A 100 11.76 -11.80 -13.50
C ASN A 100 10.61 -12.40 -12.66
N LEU A 101 9.62 -11.60 -12.27
CA LEU A 101 8.48 -11.98 -11.42
C LEU A 101 7.15 -11.88 -12.17
N ALA A 102 7.11 -12.32 -13.43
CA ALA A 102 5.95 -12.19 -14.32
C ALA A 102 4.63 -12.80 -13.78
N GLY A 103 4.67 -13.58 -12.70
CA GLY A 103 3.48 -14.13 -12.02
C GLY A 103 2.90 -13.22 -10.94
N SER A 104 3.54 -12.08 -10.63
CA SER A 104 3.10 -11.10 -9.62
C SER A 104 3.04 -9.70 -10.22
N LEU A 105 2.13 -8.87 -9.70
CA LEU A 105 2.09 -7.45 -10.01
C LEU A 105 3.12 -6.70 -9.16
N ILE A 106 3.70 -5.64 -9.69
CA ILE A 106 4.65 -4.79 -8.97
C ILE A 106 3.93 -3.54 -8.47
N MET A 107 3.96 -3.31 -7.17
CA MET A 107 3.58 -2.05 -6.54
C MET A 107 4.83 -1.31 -6.10
N ARG A 108 4.92 0.00 -6.42
CA ARG A 108 6.05 0.84 -6.04
C ARG A 108 5.61 1.94 -5.09
N SER A 109 6.23 2.01 -3.91
CA SER A 109 6.05 3.17 -3.02
C SER A 109 6.68 4.42 -3.61
N VAL A 110 5.92 5.51 -3.59
CA VAL A 110 6.35 6.86 -3.94
C VAL A 110 6.24 7.73 -2.70
N PRO A 111 7.36 8.27 -2.19
CA PRO A 111 7.33 9.22 -1.08
C PRO A 111 6.70 10.53 -1.55
N VAL A 112 5.66 10.99 -0.85
CA VAL A 112 5.01 12.27 -1.16
C VAL A 112 5.57 13.35 -0.25
N SER A 113 6.49 14.16 -0.79
CA SER A 113 7.20 15.23 -0.08
C SER A 113 7.04 16.59 -0.75
N GLY A 114 6.76 16.63 -2.07
CA GLY A 114 6.62 17.86 -2.85
C GLY A 114 6.43 17.59 -4.33
N GLU A 115 6.67 18.61 -5.17
CA GLU A 115 6.50 18.55 -6.62
C GLU A 115 7.36 17.46 -7.28
N GLU A 116 8.55 17.20 -6.76
CA GLU A 116 9.46 16.15 -7.24
C GLU A 116 8.84 14.77 -7.19
N SER A 117 7.89 14.54 -6.28
CA SER A 117 7.15 13.26 -6.16
C SER A 117 6.30 12.97 -7.40
N ILE A 118 5.85 14.01 -8.12
CA ILE A 118 5.07 13.86 -9.35
C ILE A 118 5.96 13.32 -10.47
N GLU A 119 7.16 13.86 -10.64
CA GLU A 119 8.09 13.39 -11.66
C GLU A 119 8.60 11.97 -11.35
N LEU A 120 8.83 11.68 -10.06
CA LEU A 120 9.16 10.34 -9.61
C LEU A 120 8.03 9.34 -9.95
N ALA A 121 6.78 9.68 -9.68
CA ALA A 121 5.63 8.84 -9.99
C ALA A 121 5.51 8.54 -11.49
N LYS A 122 5.69 9.56 -12.36
CA LYS A 122 5.71 9.41 -13.81
C LYS A 122 6.81 8.46 -14.29
N THR A 123 7.96 8.44 -13.64
CA THR A 123 9.05 7.52 -13.97
C THR A 123 8.61 6.05 -13.82
N TYR A 124 7.76 5.75 -12.84
CA TYR A 124 7.26 4.40 -12.60
C TYR A 124 5.98 4.05 -13.38
N ASP A 125 5.30 5.01 -14.01
CA ASP A 125 4.03 4.80 -14.75
C ASP A 125 4.11 3.74 -15.86
N ARG A 126 5.33 3.43 -16.36
CA ARG A 126 5.56 2.41 -17.39
C ARG A 126 6.25 1.16 -16.85
N ILE A 127 6.62 1.16 -15.60
CA ILE A 127 7.45 0.13 -14.98
C ILE A 127 6.66 -0.68 -13.96
N ALA A 128 5.90 -0.02 -13.07
CA ALA A 128 5.08 -0.67 -12.07
C ALA A 128 3.66 -0.98 -12.60
N ASP A 129 2.89 -1.74 -11.82
CA ASP A 129 1.47 -2.01 -12.06
C ASP A 129 0.58 -1.20 -11.12
N PHE A 130 1.14 -0.78 -9.97
CA PHE A 130 0.53 0.10 -8.99
C PHE A 130 1.55 1.08 -8.44
N LEU A 131 1.08 2.27 -8.03
CA LEU A 131 1.82 3.14 -7.11
C LEU A 131 1.16 3.09 -5.73
N LEU A 132 1.96 3.14 -4.68
CA LEU A 132 1.52 3.47 -3.33
C LEU A 132 2.06 4.85 -2.96
N LEU A 133 1.17 5.80 -2.68
CA LEU A 133 1.52 7.18 -2.31
C LEU A 133 1.52 7.28 -0.79
N ASP A 134 2.67 7.46 -0.18
CA ASP A 134 2.79 7.46 1.28
C ASP A 134 3.59 8.66 1.80
N SER A 135 3.40 8.95 3.08
CA SER A 135 4.16 9.98 3.78
C SER A 135 5.64 9.59 3.89
N TYR A 136 6.50 10.60 3.90
CA TYR A 136 7.95 10.43 3.97
C TYR A 136 8.57 11.43 4.92
N LYS A 137 9.55 10.97 5.71
CA LYS A 137 10.46 11.83 6.46
C LYS A 137 11.88 11.59 5.98
N PRO A 138 12.64 12.63 5.59
CA PRO A 138 14.01 12.48 5.11
C PRO A 138 14.96 11.80 6.11
N SER A 139 14.66 11.87 7.41
CA SER A 139 15.41 11.17 8.47
C SER A 139 15.14 9.68 8.54
N ASP A 140 14.06 9.21 7.93
CA ASP A 140 13.65 7.81 7.92
C ASP A 140 14.06 7.15 6.61
N ARG A 141 14.75 6.02 6.70
CA ARG A 141 15.14 5.21 5.53
C ARG A 141 13.97 4.43 4.93
N GLN A 142 12.78 4.55 5.52
CA GLN A 142 11.55 3.87 5.09
C GLN A 142 10.55 4.87 4.54
N ILE A 143 9.76 4.45 3.57
CA ILE A 143 8.59 5.17 3.08
C ILE A 143 7.39 4.63 3.85
N GLY A 144 6.63 5.51 4.50
CA GLY A 144 5.38 5.17 5.17
C GLY A 144 5.50 4.72 6.63
N ALA A 145 4.41 4.15 7.14
CA ALA A 145 4.22 3.70 8.54
C ALA A 145 4.36 4.79 9.63
N LEU A 146 4.37 6.08 9.25
CA LEU A 146 4.52 7.21 10.16
C LEU A 146 3.21 7.59 10.87
N GLY A 147 2.07 7.10 10.39
CA GLY A 147 0.74 7.42 10.93
C GLY A 147 0.32 8.89 10.76
N ILE A 148 1.03 9.65 9.91
CA ILE A 148 0.75 11.05 9.56
C ILE A 148 0.32 11.18 8.11
N THR A 149 -0.54 12.16 7.83
CA THR A 149 -0.94 12.51 6.48
C THR A 149 0.12 13.41 5.83
N HIS A 150 0.17 13.38 4.50
CA HIS A 150 0.95 14.30 3.67
C HIS A 150 0.01 15.25 2.90
N ASP A 151 0.56 16.10 2.05
CA ASP A 151 -0.24 17.01 1.22
C ASP A 151 -1.00 16.24 0.13
N TRP A 152 -2.32 16.10 0.33
CA TRP A 152 -3.20 15.42 -0.61
C TRP A 152 -3.36 16.15 -1.95
N SER A 153 -3.03 17.42 -2.04
CA SER A 153 -3.03 18.15 -3.32
C SER A 153 -1.95 17.60 -4.26
N ILE A 154 -0.79 17.26 -3.73
CA ILE A 154 0.29 16.61 -4.49
C ILE A 154 -0.15 15.20 -4.93
N SER A 155 -0.72 14.41 -4.01
CA SER A 155 -1.23 13.07 -4.35
C SER A 155 -2.32 13.13 -5.42
N ARG A 156 -3.22 14.12 -5.39
CA ARG A 156 -4.20 14.36 -6.44
C ARG A 156 -3.55 14.57 -7.80
N ARG A 157 -2.54 15.43 -7.85
CA ARG A 157 -1.80 15.72 -9.08
C ARG A 157 -1.03 14.50 -9.60
N ILE A 158 -0.48 13.67 -8.70
CA ILE A 158 0.11 12.39 -9.09
C ILE A 158 -0.94 11.50 -9.76
N VAL A 159 -2.10 11.30 -9.11
CA VAL A 159 -3.20 10.48 -9.65
C VAL A 159 -3.63 10.96 -11.05
N GLU A 160 -3.67 12.27 -11.27
CA GLU A 160 -4.04 12.86 -12.57
C GLU A 160 -2.94 12.75 -13.63
N SER A 161 -1.68 12.55 -13.22
CA SER A 161 -0.52 12.53 -14.12
C SER A 161 -0.05 11.16 -14.57
N VAL A 162 -0.52 10.08 -13.91
CA VAL A 162 -0.15 8.69 -14.21
C VAL A 162 -1.35 7.89 -14.74
N ARG A 163 -1.07 6.80 -15.48
CA ARG A 163 -2.09 5.92 -16.06
C ARG A 163 -2.32 4.67 -15.21
N ILE A 164 -1.30 4.23 -14.46
CA ILE A 164 -1.42 3.09 -13.58
C ILE A 164 -2.17 3.46 -12.31
N PRO A 165 -2.92 2.52 -11.70
CA PRO A 165 -3.67 2.79 -10.48
C PRO A 165 -2.76 3.19 -9.32
N ALA A 166 -3.10 4.31 -8.66
CA ALA A 166 -2.44 4.77 -7.46
C ALA A 166 -3.29 4.47 -6.22
N ILE A 167 -2.67 3.93 -5.20
CA ILE A 167 -3.24 3.65 -3.88
C ILE A 167 -2.73 4.72 -2.91
N LEU A 168 -3.64 5.39 -2.22
CA LEU A 168 -3.29 6.41 -1.24
C LEU A 168 -3.08 5.78 0.13
N ALA A 169 -1.93 6.06 0.72
CA ALA A 169 -1.55 5.68 2.07
C ALA A 169 -1.25 6.92 2.92
N GLY A 170 -0.55 6.76 4.04
CA GLY A 170 -0.13 7.87 4.92
C GLY A 170 -1.21 8.30 5.88
N GLY A 171 -1.21 7.71 7.08
CA GLY A 171 -2.07 8.11 8.20
C GLY A 171 -3.58 7.99 7.96
N LEU A 172 -4.00 7.17 7.00
CA LEU A 172 -5.41 6.96 6.72
C LEU A 172 -6.04 5.99 7.73
N GLY A 173 -7.21 6.38 8.22
CA GLY A 173 -8.03 5.61 9.14
C GLY A 173 -9.52 5.85 8.89
N PRO A 174 -10.41 5.25 9.72
CA PRO A 174 -11.85 5.40 9.56
C PRO A 174 -12.33 6.86 9.52
N GLU A 175 -11.63 7.75 10.23
CA GLU A 175 -12.06 9.13 10.47
C GLU A 175 -11.76 10.06 9.29
N ASN A 176 -10.78 9.74 8.44
CA ASN A 176 -10.31 10.63 7.38
C ASN A 176 -10.31 10.02 5.97
N VAL A 177 -10.50 8.70 5.85
CA VAL A 177 -10.39 8.01 4.55
C VAL A 177 -11.42 8.51 3.54
N ALA A 178 -12.63 8.85 3.97
CA ALA A 178 -13.66 9.35 3.06
C ALA A 178 -13.29 10.73 2.47
N ASP A 179 -12.71 11.62 3.28
CA ASP A 179 -12.21 12.92 2.82
C ASP A 179 -11.03 12.77 1.87
N ALA A 180 -10.09 11.90 2.21
CA ALA A 180 -8.96 11.56 1.37
C ALA A 180 -9.40 11.06 -0.02
N ILE A 181 -10.37 10.17 -0.07
CA ILE A 181 -10.94 9.66 -1.34
C ILE A 181 -11.58 10.77 -2.17
N ARG A 182 -12.36 11.66 -1.53
CA ARG A 182 -13.00 12.78 -2.24
C ARG A 182 -11.99 13.75 -2.83
N GLN A 183 -10.92 14.05 -2.10
CA GLN A 183 -9.90 15.00 -2.51
C GLN A 183 -8.94 14.41 -3.55
N VAL A 184 -8.43 13.21 -3.33
CA VAL A 184 -7.37 12.61 -4.17
C VAL A 184 -7.94 11.81 -5.34
N ARG A 185 -9.10 11.16 -5.16
CA ARG A 185 -9.72 10.23 -6.14
C ARG A 185 -8.77 9.08 -6.55
N PRO A 186 -8.14 8.39 -5.58
CA PRO A 186 -7.23 7.30 -5.89
C PRO A 186 -8.00 6.06 -6.38
N ALA A 187 -7.28 5.08 -6.93
CA ALA A 187 -7.82 3.77 -7.27
C ALA A 187 -8.12 2.92 -6.02
N GLY A 188 -7.37 3.14 -4.95
CA GLY A 188 -7.50 2.44 -3.68
C GLY A 188 -6.94 3.24 -2.52
N VAL A 189 -7.18 2.74 -1.31
CA VAL A 189 -6.67 3.31 -0.05
C VAL A 189 -6.05 2.24 0.81
N ASP A 190 -5.02 2.63 1.55
CA ASP A 190 -4.24 1.79 2.45
C ASP A 190 -4.29 2.28 3.88
N SER A 191 -4.31 1.36 4.84
CA SER A 191 -4.14 1.68 6.25
C SER A 191 -3.24 0.67 6.94
N LYS A 192 -2.39 1.19 7.84
CA LYS A 192 -1.58 0.42 8.77
C LYS A 192 -1.82 0.89 10.20
N THR A 193 -1.19 1.97 10.60
CA THR A 193 -1.12 2.45 12.00
C THR A 193 -2.49 2.83 12.57
N LYS A 194 -3.38 3.39 11.75
CA LYS A 194 -4.71 3.85 12.18
C LYS A 194 -5.74 2.72 12.28
N THR A 195 -5.34 1.50 11.92
CA THR A 195 -6.12 0.28 12.11
C THR A 195 -5.46 -0.70 13.09
N ASP A 196 -4.37 -0.30 13.75
CA ASP A 196 -3.74 -1.03 14.84
C ASP A 196 -4.48 -0.77 16.16
N ARG A 197 -4.42 -1.74 17.07
CA ARG A 197 -4.79 -1.56 18.47
C ARG A 197 -3.85 -0.56 19.13
N SER A 198 -4.38 0.27 20.02
CA SER A 198 -3.57 1.25 20.73
C SER A 198 -2.39 0.59 21.45
N GLY A 199 -1.19 1.16 21.24
CA GLY A 199 0.06 0.66 21.82
C GLY A 199 0.54 -0.69 21.28
N SER A 200 -0.01 -1.16 20.16
CA SER A 200 0.31 -2.45 19.53
C SER A 200 0.52 -2.29 18.03
N HIS A 201 1.04 -3.35 17.40
CA HIS A 201 1.11 -3.49 15.93
C HIS A 201 0.12 -4.57 15.41
N THR A 202 -0.73 -5.11 16.28
CA THR A 202 -1.82 -6.01 15.90
C THR A 202 -3.04 -5.22 15.46
N LYS A 203 -3.83 -5.77 14.54
CA LYS A 203 -4.98 -5.07 13.98
C LYS A 203 -6.17 -5.04 14.94
N ASP A 204 -6.82 -3.89 15.00
CA ASP A 204 -8.15 -3.77 15.56
C ASP A 204 -9.18 -4.03 14.46
N LEU A 205 -9.84 -5.16 14.51
CA LEU A 205 -10.79 -5.60 13.48
C LEU A 205 -11.99 -4.67 13.35
N GLU A 206 -12.36 -3.93 14.40
CA GLU A 206 -13.42 -2.94 14.33
C GLU A 206 -12.97 -1.69 13.58
N LEU A 207 -11.75 -1.21 13.84
CA LEU A 207 -11.17 -0.12 13.05
C LEU A 207 -11.00 -0.51 11.57
N VAL A 208 -10.59 -1.75 11.29
CA VAL A 208 -10.51 -2.27 9.91
C VAL A 208 -11.88 -2.28 9.25
N ARG A 209 -12.96 -2.75 9.93
CA ARG A 209 -14.33 -2.73 9.38
C ARG A 209 -14.79 -1.30 9.06
N ARG A 210 -14.60 -0.39 10.00
CA ARG A 210 -14.97 1.03 9.85
C ARG A 210 -14.22 1.69 8.71
N PHE A 211 -12.90 1.45 8.59
CA PHE A 211 -12.08 1.93 7.49
C PHE A 211 -12.60 1.42 6.14
N HIS A 212 -12.77 0.09 6.03
CA HIS A 212 -13.27 -0.54 4.81
C HIS A 212 -14.66 -0.01 4.42
N ALA A 213 -15.60 0.07 5.36
CA ALA A 213 -16.95 0.57 5.12
C ALA A 213 -16.94 2.04 4.67
N ALA A 214 -16.17 2.91 5.34
CA ALA A 214 -16.06 4.33 4.98
C ALA A 214 -15.46 4.51 3.58
N ALA A 215 -14.44 3.72 3.21
CA ALA A 215 -13.83 3.74 1.88
C ALA A 215 -14.80 3.29 0.79
N ARG A 216 -15.60 2.25 1.04
CA ARG A 216 -16.62 1.77 0.11
C ARG A 216 -17.74 2.78 -0.09
N ALA A 217 -18.24 3.40 0.98
CA ALA A 217 -19.30 4.40 0.96
C ALA A 217 -18.87 5.67 0.20
N ALA A 218 -17.64 6.16 0.41
CA ALA A 218 -17.13 7.37 -0.22
C ALA A 218 -17.10 7.29 -1.76
N ARG A 219 -16.97 6.10 -2.36
CA ARG A 219 -17.00 5.89 -3.81
C ARG A 219 -18.43 6.03 -4.39
N GLN A 220 -19.47 5.79 -3.60
CA GLN A 220 -20.85 5.71 -4.08
C GLN A 220 -21.54 7.08 -4.19
N VAL A 221 -20.92 8.16 -3.68
CA VAL A 221 -21.50 9.51 -3.78
C VAL A 221 -21.14 10.09 -5.15
N PRO A 222 -22.09 10.18 -6.13
CA PRO A 222 -21.88 10.95 -7.35
C PRO A 222 -21.63 12.41 -6.93
N GLY A 223 -20.61 13.03 -7.51
CA GLY A 223 -20.33 14.44 -7.26
C GLY A 223 -21.57 15.27 -7.53
N VAL A 224 -22.07 15.97 -6.51
CA VAL A 224 -23.07 17.02 -6.69
C VAL A 224 -22.41 18.07 -7.58
N LEU A 225 -22.82 18.11 -8.84
CA LEU A 225 -22.54 19.22 -9.72
C LEU A 225 -23.18 20.45 -9.07
N THR A 226 -22.39 21.27 -8.39
CA THR A 226 -22.79 22.63 -8.05
C THR A 226 -23.01 23.37 -9.36
N GLN A 227 -24.25 23.39 -9.85
CA GLN A 227 -24.68 24.36 -10.85
C GLN A 227 -24.59 25.74 -10.18
N HIS A 228 -23.55 26.48 -10.54
CA HIS A 228 -23.57 27.93 -10.36
C HIS A 228 -24.51 28.47 -11.40
N SER A 229 -25.75 28.69 -10.99
CA SER A 229 -26.70 29.55 -11.72
C SER A 229 -26.21 30.97 -11.60
N GLN A 230 -26.12 31.62 -12.72
CA GLN A 230 -25.80 33.03 -12.95
C GLN A 230 -26.80 33.98 -12.23
#